data_e092b9c7104bc25286f5efce3bed8d47
#
_entry.id   e092b9c7104bc25286f5efce3bed8d47
#
_cell.length_a   1.000
_cell.length_b   1.000
_cell.length_c   1.000
_cell.angle_alpha   90.00
_cell.angle_beta   90.00
_cell.angle_gamma   90.00
#
_symmetry.space_group_name_H-M   'P 1'
#
loop_
_entity.id
_entity.type
_entity.pdbx_description
1 polymer ?
#
loop_
_entity_poly.entity_id
_entity_poly.type
_entity_poly.pdbx_seq_one_letter_code
_entity_poly.pdbx_strand_id
1 'polypeptide(L)'
;MRSVMQLRPHQQDALTAMLAHDKGQVIIPTGGGKTMCMIKDSLEYLDACDRGIVVVVAPRILLAEQLSAEFLEFHTDVAVMHVHSGETHHFSSTRPAIIRNWSQQAYRKQLIFTTYHSLPRLMEAEINVDCIYFDEAHNSVQRNFFPATEHFSTSTNRCYFFTATPKHSLTVS
;
A
#
# COMPACT_ATOMS: atom_id res chain seq x y z
N MET A 1 9.20 -18.38 -7.57
CA MET A 1 8.17 -18.38 -8.63
C MET A 1 6.89 -17.78 -8.09
N ARG A 2 6.29 -16.89 -8.83
CA ARG A 2 5.05 -16.25 -8.40
C ARG A 2 3.86 -17.17 -8.60
N SER A 3 2.89 -17.08 -7.69
CA SER A 3 1.63 -17.78 -7.85
C SER A 3 0.85 -17.19 -9.03
N VAL A 4 0.05 -18.02 -9.68
CA VAL A 4 -0.82 -17.56 -10.77
C VAL A 4 -1.98 -16.79 -10.15
N MET A 5 -2.25 -15.60 -10.70
CA MET A 5 -3.30 -14.72 -10.21
C MET A 5 -4.46 -14.71 -11.20
N GLN A 6 -5.65 -15.05 -10.73
CA GLN A 6 -6.88 -14.96 -11.51
C GLN A 6 -7.77 -13.90 -10.88
N LEU A 7 -8.18 -12.93 -11.70
CA LEU A 7 -8.99 -11.80 -11.24
C LEU A 7 -10.45 -11.98 -11.65
N ARG A 8 -11.35 -11.67 -10.73
CA ARG A 8 -12.78 -11.61 -11.02
C ARG A 8 -13.09 -10.36 -11.87
N PRO A 9 -14.23 -10.32 -12.59
CA PRO A 9 -14.53 -9.19 -13.48
C PRO A 9 -14.42 -7.81 -12.85
N HIS A 10 -14.94 -7.64 -11.63
CA HIS A 10 -14.85 -6.32 -10.97
C HIS A 10 -13.42 -5.97 -10.56
N GLN A 11 -12.58 -6.97 -10.28
CA GLN A 11 -11.16 -6.75 -10.01
C GLN A 11 -10.43 -6.35 -11.30
N GLN A 12 -10.79 -6.98 -12.42
CA GLN A 12 -10.24 -6.61 -13.73
C GLN A 12 -10.58 -5.17 -14.08
N ASP A 13 -11.83 -4.77 -13.87
CA ASP A 13 -12.26 -3.41 -14.15
C ASP A 13 -11.52 -2.39 -13.29
N ALA A 14 -11.37 -2.68 -11.99
CA ALA A 14 -10.63 -1.82 -11.08
C ALA A 14 -9.17 -1.69 -11.49
N LEU A 15 -8.54 -2.80 -11.81
CA LEU A 15 -7.13 -2.79 -12.23
C LEU A 15 -6.95 -2.02 -13.54
N THR A 16 -7.86 -2.20 -14.49
CA THR A 16 -7.81 -1.47 -15.76
C THR A 16 -7.87 0.04 -15.51
N ALA A 17 -8.76 0.47 -14.61
CA ALA A 17 -8.86 1.88 -14.25
C ALA A 17 -7.59 2.39 -13.55
N MET A 18 -7.02 1.58 -12.66
CA MET A 18 -5.78 1.94 -11.97
C MET A 18 -4.62 2.09 -12.94
N LEU A 19 -4.51 1.20 -13.91
CA LEU A 19 -3.43 1.28 -14.90
C LEU A 19 -3.59 2.47 -15.83
N ALA A 20 -4.82 2.97 -15.99
CA ALA A 20 -5.09 4.15 -16.81
C ALA A 20 -4.91 5.48 -16.05
N HIS A 21 -4.91 5.44 -14.72
CA HIS A 21 -4.85 6.65 -13.89
C HIS A 21 -3.86 6.45 -12.76
N ASP A 22 -2.97 7.42 -12.56
CA ASP A 22 -1.94 7.32 -11.52
C ASP A 22 -2.48 7.53 -10.11
N LYS A 23 -3.61 8.19 -9.96
CA LYS A 23 -4.20 8.47 -8.65
C LYS A 23 -5.71 8.37 -8.70
N GLY A 24 -6.30 7.89 -7.62
CA GLY A 24 -7.76 7.82 -7.54
C GLY A 24 -8.28 7.00 -6.38
N GLN A 25 -9.60 6.94 -6.30
CA GLN A 25 -10.30 6.06 -5.38
C GLN A 25 -10.70 4.78 -6.09
N VAL A 26 -10.52 3.67 -5.41
CA VAL A 26 -10.91 2.35 -5.91
C VAL A 26 -11.99 1.81 -4.99
N ILE A 27 -13.20 1.67 -5.52
CA ILE A 27 -14.35 1.23 -4.76
C ILE A 27 -14.70 -0.17 -5.20
N ILE A 28 -14.55 -1.13 -4.28
CA ILE A 28 -14.78 -2.54 -4.56
C ILE A 28 -15.80 -3.06 -3.55
N PRO A 29 -16.78 -3.87 -3.98
CA PRO A 29 -17.74 -4.45 -3.05
C PRO A 29 -17.07 -5.22 -1.93
N THR A 30 -17.70 -5.23 -0.76
CA THR A 30 -17.23 -6.01 0.38
C THR A 30 -16.98 -7.46 -0.04
N GLY A 31 -15.83 -8.00 0.30
CA GLY A 31 -15.44 -9.34 -0.13
C GLY A 31 -14.95 -9.40 -1.57
N GLY A 32 -14.79 -8.25 -2.24
CA GLY A 32 -14.42 -8.21 -3.65
C GLY A 32 -12.93 -8.40 -3.96
N GLY A 33 -12.08 -8.60 -2.94
CA GLY A 33 -10.67 -8.88 -3.16
C GLY A 33 -9.85 -7.67 -3.56
N LYS A 34 -10.01 -6.56 -2.86
CA LYS A 34 -9.25 -5.34 -3.12
C LYS A 34 -7.74 -5.55 -3.00
N THR A 35 -7.32 -6.48 -2.13
CA THR A 35 -5.91 -6.78 -1.94
C THR A 35 -5.26 -7.30 -3.23
N MET A 36 -5.98 -8.12 -3.98
CA MET A 36 -5.46 -8.62 -5.27
C MET A 36 -5.22 -7.49 -6.26
N CYS A 37 -6.06 -6.46 -6.25
CA CYS A 37 -5.85 -5.29 -7.09
C CYS A 37 -4.58 -4.54 -6.70
N MET A 38 -4.36 -4.37 -5.39
CA MET A 38 -3.13 -3.74 -4.89
C MET A 38 -1.90 -4.55 -5.31
N ILE A 39 -1.95 -5.87 -5.12
CA ILE A 39 -0.83 -6.76 -5.45
C ILE A 39 -0.52 -6.67 -6.93
N LYS A 40 -1.53 -6.80 -7.78
CA LYS A 40 -1.32 -6.79 -9.22
C LYS A 40 -0.77 -5.46 -9.70
N ASP A 41 -1.31 -4.35 -9.20
CA ASP A 41 -0.81 -3.02 -9.56
C ASP A 41 0.64 -2.84 -9.13
N SER A 42 0.98 -3.26 -7.90
CA SER A 42 2.35 -3.15 -7.40
C SER A 42 3.33 -4.02 -8.18
N LEU A 43 2.91 -5.22 -8.60
CA LEU A 43 3.73 -6.08 -9.44
C LEU A 43 4.01 -5.42 -10.79
N GLU A 44 2.98 -4.88 -11.44
CA GLU A 44 3.13 -4.18 -12.71
C GLU A 44 4.09 -2.99 -12.56
N TYR A 45 3.92 -2.22 -11.49
CA TYR A 45 4.76 -1.06 -11.27
C TYR A 45 6.22 -1.44 -11.04
N LEU A 46 6.47 -2.38 -10.13
CA LEU A 46 7.85 -2.77 -9.79
C LEU A 46 8.53 -3.56 -10.90
N ASP A 47 7.78 -4.31 -11.71
CA ASP A 47 8.35 -5.02 -12.83
C ASP A 47 8.85 -4.05 -13.92
N ALA A 48 8.25 -2.86 -14.00
CA ALA A 48 8.64 -1.85 -14.96
C ALA A 48 9.78 -0.95 -14.49
N CYS A 49 10.21 -1.10 -13.23
CA CYS A 49 11.19 -0.22 -12.60
C CYS A 49 12.44 -0.99 -12.20
N ASP A 50 13.60 -0.32 -12.22
CA ASP A 50 14.82 -0.86 -11.64
C ASP A 50 14.83 -0.69 -10.13
N ARG A 51 14.24 0.40 -9.65
CA ARG A 51 14.13 0.72 -8.23
C ARG A 51 12.73 1.23 -7.97
N GLY A 52 12.22 0.97 -6.77
CA GLY A 52 10.92 1.49 -6.39
C GLY A 52 10.57 1.15 -4.95
N ILE A 53 9.86 2.06 -4.30
CA ILE A 53 9.34 1.88 -2.94
C ILE A 53 7.83 1.94 -2.99
N VAL A 54 7.20 0.85 -2.60
CA VAL A 54 5.74 0.73 -2.51
C VAL A 54 5.35 0.67 -1.04
N VAL A 55 4.41 1.49 -0.64
CA VAL A 55 3.89 1.53 0.74
C VAL A 55 2.43 1.09 0.75
N VAL A 56 2.09 0.25 1.70
CA VAL A 56 0.71 -0.20 1.95
C VAL A 56 0.31 0.24 3.35
N VAL A 57 -0.76 1.00 3.46
CA VAL A 57 -1.23 1.56 4.72
C VAL A 57 -2.51 0.86 5.14
N ALA A 58 -2.50 0.27 6.34
CA ALA A 58 -3.64 -0.45 6.90
C ALA A 58 -4.16 0.24 8.16
N PRO A 59 -5.42 0.04 8.51
CA PRO A 59 -5.99 0.66 9.72
C PRO A 59 -5.46 0.08 11.03
N ARG A 60 -4.96 -1.16 11.02
CA ARG A 60 -4.49 -1.85 12.21
C ARG A 60 -3.28 -2.70 11.90
N ILE A 61 -2.49 -2.98 12.94
CA ILE A 61 -1.28 -3.82 12.82
C ILE A 61 -1.62 -5.20 12.28
N LEU A 62 -2.67 -5.83 12.78
CA LEU A 62 -3.06 -7.17 12.31
C LEU A 62 -3.34 -7.17 10.81
N LEU A 63 -4.03 -6.17 10.30
CA LEU A 63 -4.31 -6.07 8.87
C LEU A 63 -3.05 -5.79 8.06
N ALA A 64 -2.12 -4.99 8.59
CA ALA A 64 -0.83 -4.78 7.94
C ALA A 64 -0.08 -6.11 7.78
N GLU A 65 -0.10 -6.94 8.83
CA GLU A 65 0.53 -8.27 8.78
C GLU A 65 -0.15 -9.18 7.78
N GLN A 66 -1.48 -9.17 7.72
CA GLN A 66 -2.23 -9.98 6.77
C GLN A 66 -1.97 -9.54 5.32
N LEU A 67 -1.94 -8.25 5.07
CA LEU A 67 -1.62 -7.72 3.75
C LEU A 67 -0.20 -8.10 3.32
N SER A 68 0.74 -7.99 4.24
CA SER A 68 2.12 -8.39 3.99
C SER A 68 2.21 -9.85 3.57
N ALA A 69 1.53 -10.73 4.30
CA ALA A 69 1.53 -12.16 3.98
C ALA A 69 0.96 -12.43 2.58
N GLU A 70 -0.12 -11.77 2.22
CA GLU A 70 -0.72 -11.93 0.90
C GLU A 70 0.18 -11.37 -0.22
N PHE A 71 0.75 -10.19 -0.02
CA PHE A 71 1.67 -9.61 -1.00
C PHE A 71 2.87 -10.53 -1.25
N LEU A 72 3.41 -11.13 -0.20
CA LEU A 72 4.62 -11.95 -0.33
C LEU A 72 4.37 -13.32 -0.96
N GLU A 73 3.12 -13.71 -1.16
CA GLU A 73 2.81 -14.86 -1.99
C GLU A 73 3.15 -14.62 -3.47
N PHE A 74 3.16 -13.36 -3.90
CA PHE A 74 3.34 -12.98 -5.29
C PHE A 74 4.64 -12.21 -5.54
N HIS A 75 5.10 -11.43 -4.56
CA HIS A 75 6.36 -10.70 -4.67
C HIS A 75 7.50 -11.55 -4.14
N THR A 76 8.46 -11.89 -4.99
CA THR A 76 9.53 -12.81 -4.62
C THR A 76 10.92 -12.17 -4.58
N ASP A 77 11.08 -10.97 -5.12
CA ASP A 77 12.39 -10.31 -5.20
C ASP A 77 12.27 -8.87 -4.70
N VAL A 78 11.91 -8.74 -3.44
CA VAL A 78 11.72 -7.44 -2.79
C VAL A 78 12.27 -7.49 -1.37
N ALA A 79 12.73 -6.34 -0.87
CA ALA A 79 13.00 -6.15 0.54
C ALA A 79 11.72 -5.69 1.23
N VAL A 80 11.47 -6.16 2.44
CA VAL A 80 10.24 -5.88 3.18
C VAL A 80 10.57 -5.23 4.51
N MET A 81 9.79 -4.20 4.86
CA MET A 81 9.87 -3.55 6.15
C MET A 81 8.46 -3.30 6.68
N HIS A 82 8.31 -3.45 7.98
CA HIS A 82 7.09 -3.07 8.68
C HIS A 82 7.36 -1.83 9.55
N VAL A 83 6.46 -0.87 9.48
CA VAL A 83 6.56 0.35 10.29
C VAL A 83 5.33 0.42 11.18
N HIS A 84 5.42 -0.20 12.34
CA HIS A 84 4.43 -0.16 13.40
C HIS A 84 5.07 -0.68 14.70
N SER A 85 4.38 -0.51 15.81
CA SER A 85 4.91 -0.87 17.13
C SER A 85 4.64 -2.31 17.53
N GLY A 86 3.97 -3.10 16.69
CA GLY A 86 3.63 -4.48 17.02
C GLY A 86 4.74 -5.46 16.69
N GLU A 87 4.55 -6.70 17.15
CA GLU A 87 5.49 -7.78 16.83
C GLU A 87 5.32 -8.22 15.38
N THR A 88 6.42 -8.56 14.76
CA THR A 88 6.43 -9.04 13.38
C THR A 88 7.70 -9.86 13.13
N HIS A 89 7.63 -10.79 12.18
CA HIS A 89 8.78 -11.57 11.75
C HIS A 89 9.66 -10.80 10.76
N HIS A 90 9.19 -9.66 10.27
CA HIS A 90 9.92 -8.85 9.31
C HIS A 90 10.76 -7.82 10.02
N PHE A 91 11.74 -7.26 9.31
CA PHE A 91 12.45 -6.10 9.82
C PHE A 91 11.44 -4.99 10.09
N SER A 92 11.53 -4.36 11.24
CA SER A 92 10.57 -3.32 11.61
C SER A 92 11.21 -2.23 12.44
N SER A 93 10.69 -1.02 12.31
CA SER A 93 11.08 0.11 13.14
C SER A 93 10.03 1.21 13.01
N THR A 94 9.89 2.02 14.05
CA THR A 94 9.12 3.26 14.00
C THR A 94 10.03 4.49 14.11
N ARG A 95 11.33 4.30 14.10
CA ARG A 95 12.31 5.38 14.20
C ARG A 95 12.64 5.91 12.80
N PRO A 96 12.38 7.19 12.52
CA PRO A 96 12.60 7.75 11.18
C PRO A 96 14.01 7.55 10.65
N ALA A 97 15.04 7.69 11.50
CA ALA A 97 16.42 7.51 11.06
C ALA A 97 16.69 6.07 10.60
N ILE A 98 16.11 5.09 11.27
CA ILE A 98 16.26 3.68 10.89
C ILE A 98 15.50 3.38 9.61
N ILE A 99 14.30 3.92 9.48
CA ILE A 99 13.50 3.77 8.24
C ILE A 99 14.26 4.33 7.06
N ARG A 100 14.79 5.54 7.20
CA ARG A 100 15.55 6.19 6.13
C ARG A 100 16.78 5.39 5.74
N ASN A 101 17.54 4.95 6.73
CA ASN A 101 18.75 4.17 6.50
C ASN A 101 18.44 2.87 5.77
N TRP A 102 17.40 2.17 6.19
CA TRP A 102 16.98 0.93 5.54
C TRP A 102 16.58 1.18 4.07
N SER A 103 15.83 2.23 3.81
CA SER A 103 15.38 2.53 2.45
C SER A 103 16.53 2.85 1.51
N GLN A 104 17.65 3.37 2.03
CA GLN A 104 18.82 3.71 1.24
C GLN A 104 19.73 2.51 1.00
N GLN A 105 19.74 1.52 1.90
CA GLN A 105 20.65 0.38 1.85
C GLN A 105 20.01 -0.91 1.37
N ALA A 106 18.69 -0.99 1.43
CA ALA A 106 17.98 -2.20 1.07
C ALA A 106 17.99 -2.44 -0.44
N TYR A 107 17.35 -3.51 -0.86
CA TYR A 107 17.22 -3.83 -2.26
C TYR A 107 16.57 -2.71 -3.05
N ARG A 108 16.78 -2.74 -4.36
CA ARG A 108 16.21 -1.75 -5.26
C ARG A 108 14.68 -1.72 -5.23
N LYS A 109 14.03 -2.87 -5.01
CA LYS A 109 12.57 -2.96 -4.92
C LYS A 109 12.17 -3.23 -3.49
N GLN A 110 11.32 -2.38 -2.93
CA GLN A 110 10.99 -2.39 -1.51
C GLN A 110 9.48 -2.32 -1.30
N LEU A 111 8.99 -3.09 -0.34
CA LEU A 111 7.62 -3.03 0.16
C LEU A 111 7.65 -2.61 1.62
N ILE A 112 6.89 -1.59 1.95
CA ILE A 112 6.75 -1.12 3.32
C ILE A 112 5.29 -1.23 3.73
N PHE A 113 5.03 -1.93 4.83
CA PHE A 113 3.69 -2.09 5.39
C PHE A 113 3.60 -1.28 6.68
N THR A 114 2.62 -0.42 6.76
CA THR A 114 2.47 0.48 7.91
C THR A 114 0.99 0.65 8.27
N THR A 115 0.74 1.36 9.36
CA THR A 115 -0.60 1.74 9.77
C THR A 115 -0.77 3.24 9.59
N TYR A 116 -2.03 3.71 9.60
CA TYR A 116 -2.28 5.16 9.58
C TYR A 116 -1.61 5.85 10.76
N HIS A 117 -1.61 5.19 11.91
CA HIS A 117 -0.99 5.73 13.12
C HIS A 117 0.52 5.94 12.96
N SER A 118 1.19 5.02 12.29
CA SER A 118 2.65 5.07 12.12
C SER A 118 3.12 5.74 10.82
N LEU A 119 2.20 6.05 9.92
CA LEU A 119 2.53 6.71 8.66
C LEU A 119 3.33 8.01 8.83
N PRO A 120 3.08 8.86 9.85
CA PRO A 120 3.90 10.03 10.08
C PRO A 120 5.39 9.75 10.26
N ARG A 121 5.75 8.56 10.72
CA ARG A 121 7.16 8.17 10.86
C ARG A 121 7.84 8.06 9.50
N LEU A 122 7.11 7.57 8.50
CA LEU A 122 7.62 7.52 7.13
C LEU A 122 7.79 8.93 6.56
N MET A 123 6.88 9.83 6.88
CA MET A 123 6.99 11.23 6.46
C MET A 123 8.23 11.88 7.08
N GLU A 124 8.44 11.67 8.38
CA GLU A 124 9.61 12.19 9.09
C GLU A 124 10.92 11.60 8.56
N ALA A 125 10.88 10.38 8.05
CA ALA A 125 12.06 9.72 7.47
C ALA A 125 12.48 10.32 6.13
N GLU A 126 11.63 11.11 5.50
CA GLU A 126 11.91 11.79 4.23
C GLU A 126 12.34 10.82 3.13
N ILE A 127 11.67 9.68 3.03
CA ILE A 127 11.92 8.72 1.97
C ILE A 127 11.08 9.03 0.74
N ASN A 128 11.59 8.67 -0.44
CA ASN A 128 10.88 8.89 -1.70
C ASN A 128 10.01 7.66 -2.01
N VAL A 129 8.73 7.75 -1.69
CA VAL A 129 7.77 6.69 -1.97
C VAL A 129 7.23 6.87 -3.38
N ASP A 130 7.27 5.80 -4.17
CA ASP A 130 6.81 5.84 -5.56
C ASP A 130 5.32 5.54 -5.68
N CYS A 131 4.85 4.56 -4.92
CA CYS A 131 3.48 4.10 -5.00
C CYS A 131 2.94 3.85 -3.59
N ILE A 132 1.73 4.30 -3.33
CA ILE A 132 1.11 4.10 -2.02
C ILE A 132 -0.34 3.65 -2.17
N TYR A 133 -0.73 2.66 -1.37
CA TYR A 133 -2.09 2.14 -1.29
C TYR A 133 -2.63 2.35 0.12
N PHE A 134 -3.78 3.00 0.20
CA PHE A 134 -4.46 3.22 1.48
C PHE A 134 -5.62 2.24 1.58
N ASP A 135 -5.49 1.25 2.44
CA ASP A 135 -6.55 0.29 2.71
C ASP A 135 -7.55 0.87 3.70
N GLU A 136 -8.83 0.56 3.51
CA GLU A 136 -9.92 1.12 4.34
C GLU A 136 -9.80 2.66 4.39
N ALA A 137 -9.85 3.28 3.24
CA ALA A 137 -9.43 4.68 3.05
C ALA A 137 -10.27 5.71 3.82
N HIS A 138 -11.44 5.32 4.31
CA HIS A 138 -12.21 6.21 5.17
C HIS A 138 -11.44 6.61 6.44
N ASN A 139 -10.45 5.81 6.85
CA ASN A 139 -9.58 6.15 7.98
C ASN A 139 -8.60 7.28 7.66
N SER A 140 -8.31 7.52 6.40
CA SER A 140 -7.31 8.51 5.99
C SER A 140 -7.70 9.94 6.29
N VAL A 141 -9.00 10.21 6.44
CA VAL A 141 -9.52 11.56 6.69
C VAL A 141 -9.62 11.90 8.17
N GLN A 142 -9.28 10.99 9.06
CA GLN A 142 -9.26 11.29 10.48
C GLN A 142 -8.21 12.36 10.77
N ARG A 143 -8.53 13.24 11.74
CA ARG A 143 -7.72 14.44 12.02
C ARG A 143 -6.23 14.13 12.21
N ASN A 144 -5.92 13.08 12.97
CA ASN A 144 -4.52 12.76 13.30
C ASN A 144 -3.76 12.13 12.14
N PHE A 145 -4.47 11.62 11.13
CA PHE A 145 -3.84 10.90 10.01
C PHE A 145 -3.74 11.76 8.75
N PHE A 146 -4.52 12.82 8.68
CA PHE A 146 -4.65 13.61 7.45
C PHE A 146 -3.33 14.21 6.97
N PRO A 147 -2.47 14.81 7.82
CA PRO A 147 -1.25 15.44 7.33
C PRO A 147 -0.32 14.49 6.58
N ALA A 148 -0.10 13.29 7.13
CA ALA A 148 0.75 12.30 6.47
C ALA A 148 0.08 11.75 5.21
N THR A 149 -1.22 11.51 5.26
CA THR A 149 -1.98 11.06 4.10
C THR A 149 -1.88 12.07 2.96
N GLU A 150 -2.08 13.36 3.26
CA GLU A 150 -1.97 14.40 2.26
C GLU A 150 -0.56 14.48 1.67
N HIS A 151 0.45 14.41 2.53
CA HIS A 151 1.83 14.44 2.08
C HIS A 151 2.10 13.36 1.04
N PHE A 152 1.75 12.11 1.34
CA PHE A 152 2.03 11.00 0.44
C PHE A 152 1.10 10.98 -0.78
N SER A 153 -0.12 11.49 -0.65
CA SER A 153 -1.02 11.55 -1.81
C SER A 153 -0.53 12.52 -2.86
N THR A 154 0.21 13.55 -2.45
CA THR A 154 0.75 14.56 -3.38
C THR A 154 2.17 14.26 -3.85
N SER A 155 2.98 13.60 -3.03
CA SER A 155 4.40 13.37 -3.34
C SER A 155 4.69 12.08 -4.09
N THR A 156 3.77 11.11 -4.07
CA THR A 156 3.98 9.84 -4.76
C THR A 156 3.59 9.93 -6.23
N ASN A 157 4.16 9.05 -7.05
CA ASN A 157 3.80 8.95 -8.46
C ASN A 157 2.44 8.28 -8.64
N ARG A 158 2.13 7.30 -7.78
CA ARG A 158 0.87 6.56 -7.84
C ARG A 158 0.28 6.48 -6.44
N CYS A 159 -1.02 6.77 -6.32
CA CYS A 159 -1.70 6.78 -5.02
C CYS A 159 -3.14 6.33 -5.20
N TYR A 160 -3.53 5.27 -4.49
CA TYR A 160 -4.90 4.76 -4.57
C TYR A 160 -5.51 4.58 -3.19
N PHE A 161 -6.73 5.05 -3.07
CA PHE A 161 -7.52 4.93 -1.84
C PHE A 161 -8.56 3.83 -2.05
N PHE A 162 -8.45 2.75 -1.30
CA PHE A 162 -9.35 1.60 -1.42
C PHE A 162 -10.41 1.62 -0.33
N THR A 163 -11.65 1.47 -0.73
CA THR A 163 -12.76 1.39 0.22
C THR A 163 -13.78 0.39 -0.30
N ALA A 164 -14.51 -0.23 0.62
CA ALA A 164 -15.57 -1.14 0.27
C ALA A 164 -16.87 -0.35 0.03
N THR A 165 -17.64 -0.77 -0.95
CA THR A 165 -18.97 -0.20 -1.19
C THR A 165 -19.92 -0.78 -0.15
N PRO A 166 -20.62 0.05 0.65
CA PRO A 166 -21.70 -0.45 1.49
C PRO A 166 -22.80 -1.08 0.64
N LYS A 167 -23.48 -2.08 1.22
CA LYS A 167 -24.51 -2.84 0.47
C LYS A 167 -25.61 -1.99 -0.15
N HIS A 168 -25.87 -0.81 0.39
CA HIS A 168 -26.98 0.03 0.01
C HIS A 168 -26.59 1.41 -0.50
N SER A 169 -25.31 1.64 -0.80
CA SER A 169 -24.92 2.94 -1.30
C SER A 169 -24.45 2.87 -2.73
N LEU A 170 -24.93 3.84 -3.49
CA LEU A 170 -24.37 4.15 -4.79
C LEU A 170 -23.16 5.02 -4.54
N THR A 171 -22.04 4.63 -5.08
CA THR A 171 -20.83 5.38 -4.87
C THR A 171 -20.47 6.14 -6.11
N VAL A 172 -20.24 7.42 -5.91
CA VAL A 172 -19.74 8.29 -6.97
C VAL A 172 -18.32 8.70 -6.54
N SER A 173 -17.39 8.34 -7.37
CA SER A 173 -16.00 8.71 -7.12
C SER A 173 -15.74 10.17 -7.40
#